data_c8af45cb1e7adeef035dfc04bb8dfad7
#
_entry.id   c8af45cb1e7adeef035dfc04bb8dfad7
#
_cell.length_a   1.000
_cell.length_b   1.000
_cell.length_c   1.000
_cell.angle_alpha   90.00
_cell.angle_beta   90.00
_cell.angle_gamma   90.00
#
_symmetry.space_group_name_H-M   'P 1'
#
loop_
_entity.id
_entity.type
_entity.pdbx_description
1 polymer ?
#
loop_
_entity_poly.entity_id
_entity_poly.type
_entity_poly.pdbx_seq_one_letter_code
_entity_poly.pdbx_strand_id
1 'polypeptide(L)'
;MKAMQGYHVIEPKDLFWRPSNLMQIPNADYLERTGSENISARLWRLPPKSANTLHKHIRQEEFYFVLEGVGRMRVGDKTLTVPKCGGVLVGPDELRQVFNDTEVEVPWLIVGAPEELEFLQGSKSKMDLSLIYPVNPKQLPEELANVEWPPKK
;
A
#
# COMPACT_ATOMS: atom_id res chain seq x y z
N MET A 1 20.18 4.81 -13.90
CA MET A 1 18.89 4.12 -14.00
C MET A 1 18.58 3.81 -15.45
N LYS A 2 18.36 2.56 -15.77
CA LYS A 2 18.06 2.14 -17.14
C LYS A 2 16.56 2.31 -17.39
N ALA A 3 16.21 3.03 -18.45
CA ALA A 3 14.81 3.18 -18.81
C ALA A 3 14.23 1.86 -19.31
N MET A 4 13.00 1.57 -18.90
CA MET A 4 12.24 0.43 -19.43
C MET A 4 12.05 0.62 -20.93
N GLN A 5 12.19 -0.45 -21.69
CA GLN A 5 12.06 -0.42 -23.14
C GLN A 5 10.71 -0.98 -23.58
N GLY A 6 10.12 -0.36 -24.61
CA GLY A 6 8.87 -0.83 -25.19
C GLY A 6 7.68 -0.65 -24.27
N TYR A 7 6.79 -1.62 -24.26
CA TYR A 7 5.59 -1.59 -23.42
C TYR A 7 5.26 -3.00 -22.95
N HIS A 8 4.45 -3.06 -21.88
CA HIS A 8 3.93 -4.31 -21.33
C HIS A 8 2.43 -4.22 -21.17
N VAL A 9 1.74 -5.27 -21.58
CA VAL A 9 0.30 -5.42 -21.33
C VAL A 9 0.17 -6.41 -20.18
N ILE A 10 -0.48 -5.99 -19.12
CA ILE A 10 -0.71 -6.83 -17.94
C ILE A 10 -2.22 -7.09 -17.85
N GLU A 11 -2.60 -8.34 -18.05
CA GLU A 11 -4.00 -8.73 -17.92
C GLU A 11 -4.29 -9.20 -16.50
N PRO A 12 -5.55 -9.11 -16.05
CA PRO A 12 -5.91 -9.55 -14.69
C PRO A 12 -5.48 -10.99 -14.37
N LYS A 13 -5.53 -11.88 -15.35
CA LYS A 13 -5.11 -13.28 -15.18
C LYS A 13 -3.61 -13.45 -14.91
N ASP A 14 -2.82 -12.42 -15.25
CA ASP A 14 -1.36 -12.46 -15.08
C ASP A 14 -0.93 -12.00 -13.68
N LEU A 15 -1.85 -11.47 -12.90
CA LEU A 15 -1.56 -10.99 -11.56
C LEU A 15 -1.31 -12.15 -10.59
N PHE A 16 -0.25 -12.04 -9.82
CA PHE A 16 0.06 -12.99 -8.76
C PHE A 16 -0.37 -12.40 -7.42
N TRP A 17 -1.42 -12.94 -6.84
CA TRP A 17 -1.98 -12.49 -5.57
C TRP A 17 -1.29 -13.17 -4.41
N ARG A 18 -0.87 -12.39 -3.42
CA ARG A 18 -0.28 -12.90 -2.19
C ARG A 18 -0.60 -11.96 -1.03
N PRO A 19 -0.66 -12.49 0.20
CA PRO A 19 -0.86 -11.64 1.37
C PRO A 19 0.42 -10.85 1.68
N SER A 20 0.26 -9.64 2.18
CA SER A 20 1.40 -8.85 2.65
C SER A 20 1.98 -9.46 3.93
N ASN A 21 3.27 -9.20 4.17
CA ASN A 21 3.99 -9.86 5.27
C ASN A 21 3.45 -9.51 6.65
N LEU A 22 3.23 -8.23 6.92
CA LEU A 22 2.86 -7.78 8.26
C LEU A 22 1.36 -7.84 8.51
N MET A 23 0.57 -7.37 7.56
CA MET A 23 -0.87 -7.19 7.78
C MET A 23 -1.73 -8.17 6.99
N GLN A 24 -1.12 -9.08 6.24
CA GLN A 24 -1.83 -10.16 5.53
C GLN A 24 -2.92 -9.66 4.57
N ILE A 25 -2.69 -8.49 3.97
CA ILE A 25 -3.64 -7.95 2.98
C ILE A 25 -3.32 -8.54 1.61
N PRO A 26 -4.30 -9.16 0.93
CA PRO A 26 -4.10 -9.64 -0.43
C PRO A 26 -3.70 -8.49 -1.37
N ASN A 27 -2.63 -8.68 -2.12
CA ASN A 27 -2.17 -7.68 -3.07
C ASN A 27 -1.49 -8.33 -4.26
N ALA A 28 -1.45 -7.59 -5.37
CA ALA A 28 -0.76 -8.00 -6.58
C ALA A 28 0.04 -6.82 -7.13
N ASP A 29 1.27 -7.08 -7.50
CA ASP A 29 2.15 -6.09 -8.11
C ASP A 29 2.00 -6.17 -9.63
N TYR A 30 1.45 -5.13 -10.24
CA TYR A 30 1.26 -5.07 -11.68
C TYR A 30 2.59 -5.09 -12.46
N LEU A 31 3.64 -4.54 -11.87
CA LEU A 31 4.88 -4.25 -12.59
C LEU A 31 6.00 -5.26 -12.30
N GLU A 32 5.71 -6.28 -11.53
CA GLU A 32 6.68 -7.28 -11.06
C GLU A 32 7.55 -7.86 -12.17
N ARG A 33 6.97 -8.08 -13.36
CA ARG A 33 7.66 -8.73 -14.48
C ARG A 33 8.09 -7.77 -15.57
N THR A 34 7.91 -6.47 -15.36
CA THR A 34 8.19 -5.49 -16.42
C THR A 34 9.61 -4.95 -16.39
N GLY A 35 10.30 -5.10 -15.27
CA GLY A 35 11.62 -4.49 -15.08
C GLY A 35 11.56 -2.99 -14.80
N SER A 36 10.38 -2.45 -14.52
CA SER A 36 10.25 -1.03 -14.18
C SER A 36 10.99 -0.71 -12.89
N GLU A 37 11.76 0.36 -12.91
CA GLU A 37 12.54 0.84 -11.77
C GLU A 37 12.09 2.19 -11.25
N ASN A 38 11.17 2.85 -11.96
CA ASN A 38 10.74 4.22 -11.63
C ASN A 38 9.43 4.28 -10.86
N ILE A 39 8.55 3.35 -11.10
CA ILE A 39 7.17 3.43 -10.63
C ILE A 39 6.77 2.08 -10.03
N SER A 40 5.97 2.14 -8.97
CA SER A 40 5.29 0.96 -8.43
C SER A 40 3.79 1.08 -8.68
N ALA A 41 3.12 -0.04 -8.88
CA ALA A 41 1.66 -0.08 -9.02
C ALA A 41 1.16 -1.41 -8.44
N ARG A 42 0.36 -1.32 -7.38
CA ARG A 42 -0.19 -2.48 -6.71
C ARG A 42 -1.69 -2.36 -6.55
N LEU A 43 -2.36 -3.48 -6.70
CA LEU A 43 -3.77 -3.61 -6.39
C LEU A 43 -3.88 -4.29 -5.02
N TRP A 44 -4.58 -3.64 -4.10
CA TRP A 44 -4.78 -4.11 -2.73
C TRP A 44 -6.26 -4.39 -2.50
N ARG A 45 -6.59 -5.54 -1.98
CA ARG A 45 -7.97 -5.92 -1.70
C ARG A 45 -8.14 -6.05 -0.19
N LEU A 46 -8.61 -4.98 0.44
CA LEU A 46 -8.76 -4.97 1.89
C LEU A 46 -10.01 -5.76 2.29
N PRO A 47 -9.84 -6.88 3.01
CA PRO A 47 -10.99 -7.61 3.54
C PRO A 47 -11.81 -6.74 4.50
N PRO A 48 -13.07 -7.12 4.79
CA PRO A 48 -13.83 -6.42 5.83
C PRO A 48 -13.06 -6.35 7.15
N LYS A 49 -13.15 -5.20 7.82
CA LYS A 49 -12.55 -5.01 9.14
C LYS A 49 -11.05 -5.30 9.18
N SER A 50 -10.33 -4.72 8.24
CA SER A 50 -8.87 -4.90 8.12
C SER A 50 -8.16 -3.57 7.96
N ALA A 51 -6.86 -3.60 8.13
CA ALA A 51 -6.00 -2.44 7.93
C ALA A 51 -4.66 -2.88 7.35
N ASN A 52 -4.08 -2.05 6.51
CA ASN A 52 -2.72 -2.23 6.04
C ASN A 52 -1.74 -1.62 7.05
N THR A 53 -0.45 -1.61 6.74
CA THR A 53 0.56 -1.07 7.63
C THR A 53 0.43 0.44 7.81
N LEU A 54 0.71 0.89 9.01
CA LEU A 54 0.92 2.31 9.30
C LEU A 54 2.40 2.60 9.00
N HIS A 55 2.64 3.40 7.95
CA HIS A 55 3.99 3.60 7.44
C HIS A 55 4.15 4.96 6.77
N LYS A 56 5.37 5.28 6.42
CA LYS A 56 5.69 6.42 5.58
C LYS A 56 6.75 6.01 4.55
N HIS A 57 7.12 6.92 3.68
CA HIS A 57 8.16 6.71 2.69
C HIS A 57 9.28 7.74 2.86
N ILE A 58 10.45 7.45 2.28
CA ILE A 58 11.61 8.33 2.36
C ILE A 58 11.50 9.44 1.33
N ARG A 59 11.15 9.11 0.09
CA ARG A 59 10.99 10.08 -0.99
C ARG A 59 9.89 9.74 -1.98
N GLN A 60 9.29 8.55 -1.88
CA GLN A 60 8.23 8.13 -2.77
C GLN A 60 6.93 8.86 -2.45
N GLU A 61 6.33 9.46 -3.47
CA GLU A 61 4.94 9.90 -3.43
C GLU A 61 4.05 8.71 -3.80
N GLU A 62 2.91 8.60 -3.17
CA GLU A 62 1.95 7.54 -3.50
C GLU A 62 0.59 8.13 -3.80
N PHE A 63 0.00 7.68 -4.90
CA PHE A 63 -1.37 7.99 -5.25
C PHE A 63 -2.25 6.78 -4.93
N TYR A 64 -3.23 7.01 -4.06
CA TYR A 64 -4.18 6.03 -3.56
C TYR A 64 -5.52 6.23 -4.25
N PHE A 65 -6.04 5.21 -4.91
CA PHE A 65 -7.26 5.30 -5.70
C PHE A 65 -8.22 4.17 -5.31
N VAL A 66 -9.49 4.52 -5.00
CA VAL A 66 -10.52 3.55 -4.63
C VAL A 66 -11.22 3.06 -5.89
N LEU A 67 -11.14 1.75 -6.15
CA LEU A 67 -11.77 1.16 -7.34
C LEU A 67 -13.25 0.87 -7.12
N GLU A 68 -13.64 0.49 -5.91
CA GLU A 68 -15.00 0.10 -5.59
C GLU A 68 -15.26 0.32 -4.10
N GLY A 69 -16.50 0.57 -3.72
CA GLY A 69 -16.88 0.76 -2.32
C GLY A 69 -16.46 2.12 -1.78
N VAL A 70 -16.26 2.17 -0.47
CA VAL A 70 -15.86 3.39 0.25
C VAL A 70 -14.54 3.11 0.95
N GLY A 71 -13.50 3.84 0.54
CA GLY A 71 -12.19 3.73 1.15
C GLY A 71 -12.07 4.57 2.40
N ARG A 72 -11.28 4.07 3.35
CA ARG A 72 -10.94 4.80 4.57
C ARG A 72 -9.42 4.86 4.67
N MET A 73 -8.91 6.00 5.10
CA MET A 73 -7.48 6.20 5.17
C MET A 73 -7.14 7.21 6.24
N ARG A 74 -6.13 6.92 7.05
CA ARG A 74 -5.58 7.97 7.90
C ARG A 74 -4.27 8.47 7.32
N VAL A 75 -4.10 9.79 7.37
CA VAL A 75 -2.90 10.49 6.95
C VAL A 75 -2.54 11.47 8.06
N GLY A 76 -1.39 11.28 8.70
CA GLY A 76 -1.06 12.02 9.90
C GLY A 76 -2.11 11.81 10.98
N ASP A 77 -2.69 12.90 11.46
CA ASP A 77 -3.75 12.88 12.48
C ASP A 77 -5.17 12.96 11.89
N LYS A 78 -5.30 12.91 10.57
CA LYS A 78 -6.59 13.01 9.87
C LYS A 78 -7.05 11.64 9.42
N THR A 79 -8.37 11.41 9.52
CA THR A 79 -9.02 10.23 8.96
C THR A 79 -9.91 10.68 7.80
N LEU A 80 -9.68 10.07 6.64
CA LEU A 80 -10.34 10.43 5.39
C LEU A 80 -11.32 9.35 4.97
N THR A 81 -12.42 9.77 4.37
CA THR A 81 -13.34 8.89 3.66
C THR A 81 -13.21 9.20 2.18
N VAL A 82 -12.90 8.19 1.39
CA VAL A 82 -12.60 8.33 -0.03
C VAL A 82 -13.64 7.54 -0.83
N PRO A 83 -14.49 8.22 -1.60
CA PRO A 83 -15.51 7.51 -2.36
C PRO A 83 -14.92 6.75 -3.54
N LYS A 84 -15.73 5.88 -4.14
CA LYS A 84 -15.39 5.19 -5.37
C LYS A 84 -14.89 6.19 -6.42
N CYS A 85 -13.77 5.85 -7.05
CA CYS A 85 -13.08 6.70 -8.03
C CYS A 85 -12.47 7.96 -7.44
N GLY A 86 -12.47 8.09 -6.12
CA GLY A 86 -11.73 9.14 -5.43
C GLY A 86 -10.28 8.76 -5.24
N GLY A 87 -9.44 9.76 -5.05
CA GLY A 87 -8.02 9.55 -4.88
C GLY A 87 -7.39 10.47 -3.86
N VAL A 88 -6.25 10.03 -3.30
CA VAL A 88 -5.45 10.80 -2.35
C VAL A 88 -3.99 10.70 -2.75
N LEU A 89 -3.35 11.83 -2.97
CA LEU A 89 -1.91 11.86 -3.19
C LEU A 89 -1.23 12.15 -1.86
N VAL A 90 -0.34 11.26 -1.44
CA VAL A 90 0.37 11.39 -0.16
C VAL A 90 1.85 11.56 -0.42
N GLY A 91 2.43 12.62 0.13
CA GLY A 91 3.86 12.87 0.05
C GLY A 91 4.67 11.91 0.93
N PRO A 92 5.99 11.85 0.72
CA PRO A 92 6.87 11.11 1.61
C PRO A 92 6.78 11.69 3.02
N ASP A 93 7.28 11.11 4.02
CA ASP A 93 7.23 11.57 5.41
C ASP A 93 5.85 11.62 6.08
N GLU A 94 4.77 11.67 5.30
CA GLU A 94 3.43 11.62 5.90
C GLU A 94 3.09 10.19 6.33
N LEU A 95 2.86 9.99 7.59
CA LEU A 95 2.44 8.70 8.13
C LEU A 95 1.05 8.38 7.60
N ARG A 96 0.85 7.19 7.01
CA ARG A 96 -0.42 6.84 6.40
C ARG A 96 -0.78 5.38 6.61
N GLN A 97 -2.07 5.10 6.52
CA GLN A 97 -2.61 3.76 6.61
C GLN A 97 -3.97 3.70 5.94
N VAL A 98 -4.14 2.81 4.97
CA VAL A 98 -5.48 2.49 4.46
C VAL A 98 -6.10 1.42 5.35
N PHE A 99 -7.41 1.51 5.55
CA PHE A 99 -8.13 0.52 6.33
C PHE A 99 -9.55 0.36 5.80
N ASN A 100 -10.23 -0.66 6.28
CA ASN A 100 -11.59 -0.98 5.87
C ASN A 100 -12.42 -1.26 7.12
N ASP A 101 -13.29 -0.34 7.46
CA ASP A 101 -14.21 -0.47 8.60
C ASP A 101 -15.60 -0.94 8.17
N THR A 102 -15.75 -1.39 6.91
CA THR A 102 -17.02 -1.87 6.37
C THR A 102 -17.10 -3.39 6.38
N GLU A 103 -18.25 -3.91 5.97
CA GLU A 103 -18.51 -5.36 5.91
C GLU A 103 -18.23 -5.95 4.53
N VAL A 104 -17.71 -5.16 3.58
CA VAL A 104 -17.40 -5.61 2.23
C VAL A 104 -15.93 -5.35 1.94
N GLU A 105 -15.37 -6.13 1.01
CA GLU A 105 -14.00 -5.91 0.53
C GLU A 105 -13.90 -4.58 -0.20
N VAL A 106 -12.80 -3.86 0.02
CA VAL A 106 -12.55 -2.58 -0.67
C VAL A 106 -11.21 -2.66 -1.42
N PRO A 107 -11.26 -2.62 -2.77
CA PRO A 107 -10.02 -2.63 -3.55
C PRO A 107 -9.48 -1.21 -3.77
N TRP A 108 -8.16 -1.10 -3.59
CA TRP A 108 -7.41 0.13 -3.81
C TRP A 108 -6.32 -0.11 -4.86
N LEU A 109 -6.17 0.81 -5.80
CA LEU A 109 -4.98 0.88 -6.63
C LEU A 109 -4.03 1.91 -6.03
N ILE A 110 -2.80 1.50 -5.78
CA ILE A 110 -1.79 2.38 -5.19
C ILE A 110 -0.60 2.44 -6.15
N VAL A 111 -0.29 3.66 -6.60
CA VAL A 111 0.79 3.93 -7.54
C VAL A 111 1.80 4.85 -6.85
N GLY A 112 3.06 4.50 -6.92
CA GLY A 112 4.11 5.29 -6.28
C GLY A 112 5.29 5.56 -7.20
N ALA A 113 5.94 6.68 -6.98
CA ALA A 113 7.16 7.08 -7.70
C ALA A 113 7.91 8.15 -6.90
N PRO A 114 9.24 8.19 -6.96
CA PRO A 114 10.10 7.17 -7.57
C PRO A 114 10.11 5.89 -6.76
N GLU A 115 10.42 4.77 -7.40
CA GLU A 115 10.56 3.50 -6.69
C GLU A 115 11.75 3.58 -5.71
N GLU A 116 11.58 3.00 -4.53
CA GLU A 116 12.59 3.07 -3.47
C GLU A 116 13.36 1.74 -3.31
N LEU A 117 13.47 0.94 -4.36
CA LEU A 117 14.12 -0.37 -4.30
C LEU A 117 15.54 -0.32 -3.76
N GLU A 118 16.30 0.72 -4.08
CA GLU A 118 17.67 0.87 -3.59
C GLU A 118 17.74 1.03 -2.07
N PHE A 119 16.69 1.58 -1.47
CA PHE A 119 16.57 1.67 -0.01
C PHE A 119 16.02 0.39 0.60
N LEU A 120 15.33 -0.43 -0.19
CA LEU A 120 14.66 -1.64 0.26
C LEU A 120 15.50 -2.90 0.01
N GLN A 121 16.35 -2.90 -1.02
CA GLN A 121 17.06 -4.09 -1.48
C GLN A 121 18.54 -3.86 -1.76
N GLY A 122 18.93 -2.64 -2.04
CA GLY A 122 20.19 -2.38 -2.73
C GLY A 122 21.36 -2.08 -1.85
N SER A 123 21.16 -1.81 -0.60
CA SER A 123 22.31 -1.63 0.24
C SER A 123 22.60 -2.94 0.94
N LYS A 124 23.84 -3.33 0.88
CA LYS A 124 24.36 -4.43 1.68
C LYS A 124 24.28 -4.12 3.17
N SER A 125 23.96 -2.89 3.53
CA SER A 125 23.62 -2.51 4.89
C SER A 125 22.15 -2.82 5.12
N LYS A 126 21.84 -3.33 6.28
CA LYS A 126 20.46 -3.56 6.70
C LYS A 126 19.70 -2.26 6.60
N MET A 127 18.60 -2.27 5.87
CA MET A 127 17.70 -1.13 5.81
C MET A 127 17.22 -0.82 7.22
N ASP A 128 17.30 0.44 7.61
CA ASP A 128 16.73 0.89 8.85
C ASP A 128 15.22 1.02 8.67
N LEU A 129 14.48 0.01 9.11
CA LEU A 129 13.02 -0.03 8.99
C LEU A 129 12.35 1.13 9.74
N SER A 130 13.03 1.75 10.70
CA SER A 130 12.45 2.91 11.38
C SER A 130 12.22 4.10 10.47
N LEU A 131 12.90 4.13 9.31
CA LEU A 131 12.68 5.18 8.32
C LEU A 131 11.28 5.11 7.68
N ILE A 132 10.71 3.91 7.58
CA ILE A 132 9.38 3.72 7.01
C ILE A 132 8.35 3.29 8.07
N TYR A 133 8.81 2.72 9.17
CA TYR A 133 7.96 2.33 10.30
C TYR A 133 8.42 3.04 11.58
N PRO A 134 8.19 4.36 11.69
CA PRO A 134 8.62 5.11 12.87
C PRO A 134 7.83 4.76 14.13
N VAL A 135 6.68 4.12 13.96
CA VAL A 135 5.82 3.62 15.04
C VAL A 135 5.44 2.18 14.71
N ASN A 136 4.70 1.52 15.59
CA ASN A 136 4.26 0.15 15.34
C ASN A 136 3.46 0.06 14.03
N PRO A 137 3.98 -0.63 12.99
CA PRO A 137 3.29 -0.72 11.70
C PRO A 137 1.98 -1.51 11.76
N LYS A 138 1.76 -2.30 12.79
CA LYS A 138 0.55 -3.08 12.98
C LYS A 138 -0.51 -2.37 13.80
N GLN A 139 -0.26 -1.13 14.20
CA GLN A 139 -1.22 -0.37 14.99
C GLN A 139 -2.49 -0.13 14.17
N LEU A 140 -3.64 -0.52 14.74
CA LEU A 140 -4.92 -0.33 14.08
C LEU A 140 -5.43 1.10 14.30
N PRO A 141 -6.23 1.63 13.36
CA PRO A 141 -6.89 2.90 13.58
C PRO A 141 -7.97 2.76 14.67
N GLU A 142 -8.38 3.88 15.24
CA GLU A 142 -9.39 3.90 16.30
C GLU A 142 -10.68 3.20 15.90
N GLU A 143 -11.08 3.35 14.64
CA GLU A 143 -12.29 2.74 14.09
C GLU A 143 -12.26 1.22 14.13
N LEU A 144 -11.09 0.61 14.28
CA LEU A 144 -10.91 -0.84 14.37
C LEU A 144 -10.32 -1.26 15.72
N ALA A 145 -10.46 -0.44 16.75
CA ALA A 145 -9.85 -0.70 18.07
C ALA A 145 -10.28 -2.06 18.68
N ASN A 146 -11.51 -2.49 18.38
CA ASN A 146 -12.04 -3.75 18.91
C ASN A 146 -11.97 -4.92 17.93
N VAL A 147 -11.21 -4.76 16.85
CA VAL A 147 -11.06 -5.77 15.80
C VAL A 147 -9.72 -6.47 15.98
N GLU A 148 -9.69 -7.78 15.74
CA GLU A 148 -8.44 -8.52 15.66
C GLU A 148 -7.99 -8.60 14.20
N TRP A 149 -6.92 -7.88 13.87
CA TRP A 149 -6.32 -7.95 12.55
C TRP A 149 -4.79 -7.80 12.66
N PRO A 150 -3.96 -8.61 11.99
CA PRO A 150 -4.39 -9.77 11.20
C PRO A 150 -4.95 -10.88 12.09
N PRO A 151 -5.76 -11.79 11.52
CA PRO A 151 -6.32 -12.88 12.30
C PRO A 151 -5.21 -13.80 12.80
N LYS A 152 -5.39 -14.38 13.97
CA LYS A 152 -4.47 -15.37 14.50
C LYS A 152 -4.54 -16.64 13.66
N LYS A 153 -3.38 -17.22 13.41
CA LYS A 153 -3.30 -18.53 12.72
C LYS A 153 -3.69 -19.65 13.65
#